data_6458297a315a41bb58d9ff0a7e6f7abe
#
_entry.id   6458297a315a41bb58d9ff0a7e6f7abe
#
_cell.length_a   1.000
_cell.length_b   1.000
_cell.length_c   1.000
_cell.angle_alpha   90.00
_cell.angle_beta   90.00
_cell.angle_gamma   90.00
#
_symmetry.space_group_name_H-M   'P 1'
#
loop_
_entity.id
_entity.type
_entity.pdbx_description
1 polymer ?
#
loop_
_entity_poly.entity_id
_entity_poly.type
_entity_poly.pdbx_seq_one_letter_code
_entity_poly.pdbx_strand_id
1 'polypeptide(L)'
;MPLPEIATPIYTLTIPSTKKRVKYRPFLVKEQKLLILALENDDQEQILNAITKTISDCLITKVSVADLSLFDIEYLFLQIRARSISEEIEMKVTCQDDGETTVDVKFMVNDVKVNFPKGHTNIIKLSDELTVEMKYPDLEYFTKINFIGEEPDPYELVAKCIKLSLIHISEPTRHCT
;
A
#
# COMPACT_ATOMS: atom_id res chain seq x y z
N MET A 1 -31.62 -27.09 5.98
CA MET A 1 -30.64 -27.31 4.87
C MET A 1 -29.54 -26.27 5.05
N PRO A 2 -28.28 -26.67 5.19
CA PRO A 2 -27.19 -25.68 5.14
C PRO A 2 -27.16 -25.08 3.72
N LEU A 3 -26.93 -23.77 3.65
CA LEU A 3 -26.73 -23.07 2.38
C LEU A 3 -25.50 -23.65 1.67
N PRO A 4 -25.52 -23.81 0.34
CA PRO A 4 -24.36 -24.28 -0.38
C PRO A 4 -23.19 -23.31 -0.19
N GLU A 5 -22.03 -23.82 0.20
CA GLU A 5 -20.81 -23.04 0.26
C GLU A 5 -20.41 -22.62 -1.15
N ILE A 6 -20.35 -21.32 -1.40
CA ILE A 6 -19.88 -20.78 -2.68
C ILE A 6 -18.38 -20.96 -2.71
N ALA A 7 -17.88 -21.87 -3.55
CA ALA A 7 -16.46 -22.03 -3.81
C ALA A 7 -15.95 -20.78 -4.56
N THR A 8 -15.22 -19.92 -3.86
CA THR A 8 -14.57 -18.76 -4.48
C THR A 8 -13.20 -19.17 -5.02
N PRO A 9 -12.79 -18.69 -6.20
CA PRO A 9 -11.45 -18.94 -6.72
C PRO A 9 -10.41 -18.31 -5.80
N ILE A 10 -9.26 -18.98 -5.68
CA ILE A 10 -8.13 -18.52 -4.86
C ILE A 10 -6.99 -18.16 -5.79
N TYR A 11 -6.49 -16.96 -5.62
CA TYR A 11 -5.34 -16.43 -6.37
C TYR A 11 -4.13 -16.28 -5.46
N THR A 12 -2.95 -16.21 -6.07
CA THR A 12 -1.69 -15.99 -5.36
C THR A 12 -1.02 -14.74 -5.90
N LEU A 13 -0.53 -13.91 -5.00
CA LEU A 13 0.18 -12.68 -5.30
C LEU A 13 1.45 -12.59 -4.47
N THR A 14 2.45 -11.89 -4.98
CA THR A 14 3.67 -11.54 -4.24
C THR A 14 3.60 -10.08 -3.82
N ILE A 15 3.67 -9.81 -2.52
CA ILE A 15 3.70 -8.45 -1.97
C ILE A 15 4.99 -7.77 -2.44
N PRO A 16 4.93 -6.57 -3.03
CA PRO A 16 6.10 -5.91 -3.62
C PRO A 16 7.23 -5.61 -2.63
N SER A 17 6.92 -5.09 -1.43
CA SER A 17 7.93 -4.71 -0.43
C SER A 17 8.63 -5.92 0.20
N THR A 18 7.83 -6.87 0.69
CA THR A 18 8.33 -7.99 1.49
C THR A 18 8.69 -9.24 0.68
N LYS A 19 8.30 -9.27 -0.61
CA LYS A 19 8.43 -10.44 -1.51
C LYS A 19 7.71 -11.70 -0.99
N LYS A 20 6.84 -11.58 0.01
CA LYS A 20 6.04 -12.69 0.55
C LYS A 20 4.90 -13.04 -0.39
N ARG A 21 4.68 -14.33 -0.59
CA ARG A 21 3.52 -14.83 -1.33
C ARG A 21 2.30 -14.88 -0.42
N VAL A 22 1.21 -14.28 -0.86
CA VAL A 22 -0.09 -14.29 -0.18
C VAL A 22 -1.14 -14.91 -1.07
N LYS A 23 -2.09 -15.61 -0.45
CA LYS A 23 -3.27 -16.14 -1.11
C LYS A 23 -4.44 -15.21 -0.80
N TYR A 24 -5.23 -14.91 -1.80
CA TYR A 24 -6.40 -14.06 -1.67
C TYR A 24 -7.56 -14.58 -2.54
N ARG A 25 -8.75 -14.13 -2.22
CA ARG A 25 -9.97 -14.33 -3.00
C ARG A 25 -10.49 -13.00 -3.54
N PRO A 26 -11.27 -13.01 -4.61
CA PRO A 26 -12.04 -11.83 -5.00
C PRO A 26 -12.96 -11.38 -3.87
N PHE A 27 -13.32 -10.10 -3.82
CA PHE A 27 -14.33 -9.65 -2.89
C PHE A 27 -15.74 -10.11 -3.35
N LEU A 28 -16.61 -10.33 -2.39
CA LEU A 28 -18.00 -10.71 -2.59
C LEU A 28 -18.86 -9.45 -2.58
N VAL A 29 -20.14 -9.61 -2.88
CA VAL A 29 -21.11 -8.50 -2.87
C VAL A 29 -21.15 -7.75 -1.54
N LYS A 30 -20.88 -8.42 -0.42
CA LYS A 30 -20.85 -7.77 0.90
C LYS A 30 -19.71 -6.78 1.04
N GLU A 31 -18.51 -7.11 0.57
CA GLU A 31 -17.36 -6.20 0.59
C GLU A 31 -17.55 -5.07 -0.43
N GLN A 32 -18.10 -5.36 -1.61
CA GLN A 32 -18.44 -4.34 -2.60
C GLN A 32 -19.45 -3.33 -2.04
N LYS A 33 -20.50 -3.81 -1.36
CA LYS A 33 -21.48 -2.94 -0.71
C LYS A 33 -20.86 -2.07 0.37
N LEU A 34 -19.94 -2.62 1.17
CA LEU A 34 -19.21 -1.86 2.18
C LEU A 34 -18.42 -0.70 1.56
N LEU A 35 -17.72 -0.96 0.46
CA LEU A 35 -16.95 0.06 -0.27
C LEU A 35 -17.85 1.15 -0.86
N ILE A 36 -18.98 0.78 -1.47
CA ILE A 36 -19.94 1.73 -2.03
C ILE A 36 -20.50 2.64 -0.93
N LEU A 37 -20.95 2.06 0.19
CA LEU A 37 -21.48 2.83 1.31
C LEU A 37 -20.46 3.79 1.92
N ALA A 38 -19.19 3.38 1.99
CA ALA A 38 -18.11 4.23 2.48
C ALA A 38 -17.87 5.42 1.52
N LEU A 39 -17.90 5.18 0.21
CA LEU A 39 -17.75 6.22 -0.80
C LEU A 39 -18.93 7.23 -0.81
N GLU A 40 -20.16 6.76 -0.56
CA GLU A 40 -21.34 7.62 -0.50
C GLU A 40 -21.32 8.60 0.68
N ASN A 41 -20.69 8.23 1.78
CA ASN A 41 -20.59 9.07 2.98
C ASN A 41 -19.53 10.18 2.84
N ASP A 42 -18.67 10.11 1.84
CA ASP A 42 -17.55 11.05 1.59
C ASP A 42 -16.64 11.25 2.83
N ASP A 43 -16.69 10.31 3.76
CA ASP A 43 -15.85 10.25 4.94
C ASP A 43 -14.63 9.39 4.64
N GLN A 44 -13.53 10.04 4.58
CA GLN A 44 -12.28 9.46 4.12
C GLN A 44 -11.67 8.45 5.09
N GLU A 45 -11.89 8.63 6.39
CA GLU A 45 -11.50 7.63 7.39
C GLU A 45 -12.33 6.35 7.21
N GLN A 46 -13.63 6.50 6.93
CA GLN A 46 -14.50 5.35 6.65
C GLN A 46 -14.11 4.65 5.36
N ILE A 47 -13.72 5.39 4.32
CA ILE A 47 -13.24 4.82 3.05
C ILE A 47 -11.99 3.96 3.28
N LEU A 48 -11.00 4.47 4.02
CA LEU A 48 -9.79 3.73 4.34
C LEU A 48 -10.04 2.50 5.19
N ASN A 49 -10.89 2.64 6.20
CA ASN A 49 -11.30 1.51 7.04
C ASN A 49 -12.01 0.44 6.20
N ALA A 50 -12.86 0.84 5.26
CA ALA A 50 -13.54 -0.07 4.35
C ALA A 50 -12.57 -0.79 3.40
N ILE A 51 -11.60 -0.06 2.85
CA ILE A 51 -10.54 -0.65 1.98
C ILE A 51 -9.69 -1.64 2.78
N THR A 52 -9.18 -1.23 3.94
CA THR A 52 -8.33 -2.06 4.80
C THR A 52 -9.05 -3.33 5.24
N LYS A 53 -10.32 -3.19 5.65
CA LYS A 53 -11.17 -4.31 6.03
C LYS A 53 -11.44 -5.24 4.85
N THR A 54 -11.75 -4.69 3.69
CA THR A 54 -11.98 -5.48 2.46
C THR A 54 -10.76 -6.30 2.10
N ILE A 55 -9.57 -5.70 2.14
CA ILE A 55 -8.31 -6.41 1.89
C ILE A 55 -8.11 -7.52 2.91
N SER A 56 -8.28 -7.21 4.22
CA SER A 56 -8.12 -8.20 5.30
C SER A 56 -9.07 -9.37 5.15
N ASP A 57 -10.34 -9.11 4.80
CA ASP A 57 -11.37 -10.16 4.61
C ASP A 57 -11.13 -11.00 3.36
N CYS A 58 -10.46 -10.44 2.34
CA CYS A 58 -10.10 -11.15 1.11
C CYS A 58 -8.80 -11.95 1.22
N LEU A 59 -7.90 -11.59 2.14
CA LEU A 59 -6.66 -12.33 2.36
C LEU A 59 -6.94 -13.65 3.10
N ILE A 60 -6.48 -14.76 2.50
CA ILE A 60 -6.55 -16.10 3.11
C ILE A 60 -5.29 -16.33 3.97
N THR A 61 -4.16 -15.82 3.51
CA THR A 61 -2.91 -15.86 4.27
C THR A 61 -2.97 -14.82 5.38
N LYS A 62 -2.67 -15.23 6.60
CA LYS A 62 -2.64 -14.32 7.76
C LYS A 62 -1.49 -13.32 7.61
N VAL A 63 -1.83 -12.12 7.18
CA VAL A 63 -0.94 -10.96 7.10
C VAL A 63 -1.67 -9.79 7.73
N SER A 64 -1.00 -9.06 8.61
CA SER A 64 -1.54 -7.82 9.16
C SER A 64 -1.47 -6.74 8.08
N VAL A 65 -2.62 -6.21 7.67
CA VAL A 65 -2.69 -5.14 6.66
C VAL A 65 -2.11 -3.85 7.21
N ALA A 66 -2.18 -3.64 8.53
CA ALA A 66 -1.61 -2.47 9.19
C ALA A 66 -0.07 -2.39 9.11
N ASP A 67 0.58 -3.55 8.98
CA ASP A 67 2.06 -3.63 8.88
C ASP A 67 2.57 -3.50 7.44
N LEU A 68 1.66 -3.39 6.47
CA LEU A 68 2.01 -3.23 5.06
C LEU A 68 2.28 -1.77 4.74
N SER A 69 3.20 -1.54 3.79
CA SER A 69 3.39 -0.22 3.22
C SER A 69 2.19 0.21 2.38
N LEU A 70 2.01 1.52 2.24
CA LEU A 70 0.89 2.07 1.49
C LEU A 70 0.79 1.47 0.07
N PHE A 71 1.89 1.46 -0.68
CA PHE A 71 1.87 0.93 -2.05
C PHE A 71 1.61 -0.58 -2.13
N ASP A 72 1.89 -1.36 -1.06
CA ASP A 72 1.51 -2.77 -0.99
C ASP A 72 -0.01 -2.91 -0.84
N ILE A 73 -0.63 -2.04 -0.02
CA ILE A 73 -2.07 -2.01 0.20
C ILE A 73 -2.78 -1.63 -1.11
N GLU A 74 -2.30 -0.59 -1.79
CA GLU A 74 -2.82 -0.15 -3.09
C GLU A 74 -2.70 -1.27 -4.13
N TYR A 75 -1.55 -1.91 -4.22
CA TYR A 75 -1.30 -3.00 -5.15
C TYR A 75 -2.18 -4.22 -4.87
N LEU A 76 -2.33 -4.60 -3.59
CA LEU A 76 -3.24 -5.68 -3.18
C LEU A 76 -4.69 -5.36 -3.54
N PHE A 77 -5.14 -4.15 -3.22
CA PHE A 77 -6.50 -3.72 -3.53
C PHE A 77 -6.78 -3.73 -5.03
N LEU A 78 -5.85 -3.21 -5.83
CA LEU A 78 -5.93 -3.20 -7.28
C LEU A 78 -6.05 -4.62 -7.85
N GLN A 79 -5.24 -5.56 -7.38
CA GLN A 79 -5.27 -6.95 -7.82
C GLN A 79 -6.54 -7.68 -7.39
N ILE A 80 -7.02 -7.45 -6.16
CA ILE A 80 -8.29 -8.01 -5.70
C ILE A 80 -9.46 -7.46 -6.54
N ARG A 81 -9.47 -6.14 -6.80
CA ARG A 81 -10.48 -5.48 -7.64
C ARG A 81 -10.49 -6.06 -9.06
N ALA A 82 -9.32 -6.26 -9.66
CA ALA A 82 -9.21 -6.81 -11.00
C ALA A 82 -9.85 -8.20 -11.13
N ARG A 83 -9.69 -9.04 -10.11
CA ARG A 83 -10.29 -10.38 -10.07
C ARG A 83 -11.77 -10.39 -9.67
N SER A 84 -12.27 -9.28 -9.15
CA SER A 84 -13.64 -9.17 -8.66
C SER A 84 -14.58 -8.52 -9.67
N ILE A 85 -14.10 -7.51 -10.41
CA ILE A 85 -14.92 -6.70 -11.33
C ILE A 85 -14.42 -6.85 -12.75
N SER A 86 -13.20 -6.37 -13.04
CA SER A 86 -12.59 -6.38 -14.37
C SER A 86 -11.08 -6.18 -14.27
N GLU A 87 -10.34 -6.88 -15.12
CA GLU A 87 -8.90 -6.70 -15.29
C GLU A 87 -8.57 -5.42 -16.08
N GLU A 88 -9.54 -4.86 -16.80
CA GLU A 88 -9.43 -3.60 -17.53
C GLU A 88 -9.98 -2.46 -16.68
N ILE A 89 -9.23 -1.38 -16.60
CA ILE A 89 -9.64 -0.13 -15.95
C ILE A 89 -9.73 0.95 -17.01
N GLU A 90 -10.90 1.58 -17.08
CA GLU A 90 -11.16 2.76 -17.89
C GLU A 90 -11.16 3.99 -16.98
N MET A 91 -10.44 5.01 -17.36
CA MET A 91 -10.41 6.29 -16.65
C MET A 91 -10.29 7.45 -17.62
N LYS A 92 -10.81 8.60 -17.19
CA LYS A 92 -10.62 9.88 -17.89
C LYS A 92 -9.42 10.60 -17.30
N VAL A 93 -8.47 10.92 -18.15
CA VAL A 93 -7.28 11.67 -17.77
C VAL A 93 -7.35 13.04 -18.40
N THR A 94 -7.24 14.08 -17.56
CA THR A 94 -7.18 15.47 -18.04
C THR A 94 -5.74 15.77 -18.46
N CYS A 95 -5.59 16.37 -19.65
CA CYS A 95 -4.30 16.78 -20.16
C CYS A 95 -3.72 17.88 -19.26
N GLN A 96 -2.44 17.76 -18.91
CA GLN A 96 -1.79 18.74 -18.03
C GLN A 96 -1.44 20.05 -18.75
N ASP A 97 -1.36 20.03 -20.08
CA ASP A 97 -0.95 21.19 -20.88
C ASP A 97 -2.04 22.28 -20.95
N ASP A 98 -3.29 21.87 -21.09
CA ASP A 98 -4.43 22.79 -21.22
C ASP A 98 -5.43 22.75 -20.04
N GLY A 99 -5.39 21.68 -19.23
CA GLY A 99 -6.28 21.49 -18.08
C GLY A 99 -7.75 21.23 -18.43
N GLU A 100 -8.11 21.21 -19.72
CA GLU A 100 -9.50 21.09 -20.20
C GLU A 100 -9.75 19.81 -21.01
N THR A 101 -8.78 19.40 -21.82
CA THR A 101 -8.92 18.23 -22.69
C THR A 101 -8.88 16.95 -21.88
N THR A 102 -9.96 16.14 -21.96
CA THR A 102 -10.02 14.83 -21.33
C THR A 102 -9.92 13.72 -22.35
N VAL A 103 -9.12 12.70 -22.05
CA VAL A 103 -8.92 11.51 -22.88
C VAL A 103 -9.32 10.27 -22.09
N ASP A 104 -10.09 9.39 -22.73
CA ASP A 104 -10.40 8.09 -22.17
C ASP A 104 -9.18 7.16 -22.33
N VAL A 105 -8.64 6.71 -21.21
CA VAL A 105 -7.49 5.80 -21.17
C VAL A 105 -7.95 4.46 -20.60
N LYS A 106 -7.53 3.39 -21.26
CA LYS A 106 -7.75 2.01 -20.82
C LYS A 106 -6.42 1.35 -20.53
N PHE A 107 -6.31 0.67 -19.43
CA PHE A 107 -5.12 -0.13 -19.11
C PHE A 107 -5.49 -1.42 -18.38
N MET A 108 -4.64 -2.42 -18.57
CA MET A 108 -4.79 -3.71 -17.90
C MET A 108 -4.09 -3.68 -16.54
N VAL A 109 -4.78 -4.12 -15.50
CA VAL A 109 -4.20 -4.19 -14.14
C VAL A 109 -2.94 -5.07 -14.10
N ASN A 110 -2.88 -6.09 -14.95
CA ASN A 110 -1.73 -6.98 -15.04
C ASN A 110 -0.43 -6.26 -15.51
N ASP A 111 -0.57 -5.10 -16.17
CA ASP A 111 0.57 -4.30 -16.62
C ASP A 111 1.11 -3.39 -15.52
N VAL A 112 0.35 -3.21 -14.45
CA VAL A 112 0.77 -2.41 -13.29
C VAL A 112 1.82 -3.19 -12.49
N LYS A 113 3.01 -2.63 -12.40
CA LYS A 113 4.16 -3.22 -11.70
C LYS A 113 4.79 -2.22 -10.77
N VAL A 114 5.18 -2.68 -9.60
CA VAL A 114 5.99 -1.88 -8.68
C VAL A 114 7.46 -2.10 -9.03
N ASN A 115 8.11 -1.05 -9.52
CA ASN A 115 9.51 -1.09 -9.90
C ASN A 115 10.37 -0.43 -8.83
N PHE A 116 11.39 -1.14 -8.40
CA PHE A 116 12.40 -0.60 -7.50
C PHE A 116 13.63 -0.20 -8.33
N PRO A 117 14.18 1.02 -8.14
CA PRO A 117 15.40 1.41 -8.81
C PRO A 117 16.58 0.51 -8.41
N LYS A 118 17.57 0.38 -9.29
CA LYS A 118 18.79 -0.39 -8.97
C LYS A 118 19.49 0.22 -7.76
N GLY A 119 19.86 -0.62 -6.80
CA GLY A 119 20.49 -0.19 -5.55
C GLY A 119 19.52 0.36 -4.50
N HIS A 120 18.19 0.19 -4.71
CA HIS A 120 17.21 0.54 -3.69
C HIS A 120 17.46 -0.25 -2.40
N THR A 121 17.68 0.47 -1.31
CA THR A 121 17.92 -0.09 0.02
C THR A 121 17.21 0.76 1.06
N ASN A 122 16.81 0.13 2.15
CA ASN A 122 16.27 0.82 3.32
C ASN A 122 17.36 1.33 4.27
N ILE A 123 18.63 1.05 3.97
CA ILE A 123 19.77 1.46 4.79
C ILE A 123 20.45 2.64 4.10
N ILE A 124 20.46 3.79 4.79
CA ILE A 124 21.09 5.02 4.30
C ILE A 124 22.29 5.33 5.19
N LYS A 125 23.48 5.34 4.58
CA LYS A 125 24.71 5.75 5.26
C LYS A 125 24.81 7.28 5.25
N LEU A 126 24.72 7.92 6.41
CA LEU A 126 24.83 9.37 6.56
C LEU A 126 26.28 9.81 6.79
N SER A 127 27.07 9.02 7.54
CA SER A 127 28.50 9.22 7.76
C SER A 127 29.17 7.85 7.91
N ASP A 128 30.49 7.84 8.17
CA ASP A 128 31.19 6.58 8.41
C ASP A 128 30.76 5.88 9.71
N GLU A 129 30.19 6.63 10.66
CA GLU A 129 29.74 6.10 11.95
C GLU A 129 28.21 6.03 12.07
N LEU A 130 27.48 6.71 11.18
CA LEU A 130 26.02 6.85 11.29
C LEU A 130 25.31 6.25 10.10
N THR A 131 24.50 5.26 10.38
CA THR A 131 23.62 4.60 9.40
C THR A 131 22.18 4.64 9.89
N VAL A 132 21.26 4.98 9.02
CA VAL A 132 19.83 5.05 9.32
C VAL A 132 19.10 3.96 8.54
N GLU A 133 18.25 3.19 9.23
CA GLU A 133 17.31 2.28 8.60
C GLU A 133 15.98 3.00 8.40
N MET A 134 15.50 3.01 7.14
CA MET A 134 14.23 3.63 6.77
C MET A 134 13.15 2.57 6.61
N LYS A 135 11.90 2.92 6.90
CA LYS A 135 10.70 2.17 6.54
C LYS A 135 9.86 2.98 5.55
N TYR A 136 9.01 2.30 4.81
CA TYR A 136 8.03 2.99 3.96
C TYR A 136 6.96 3.66 4.81
N PRO A 137 6.35 4.76 4.31
CA PRO A 137 5.18 5.36 4.93
C PRO A 137 4.07 4.33 5.12
N ASP A 138 3.41 4.40 6.24
CA ASP A 138 2.25 3.56 6.56
C ASP A 138 0.94 4.24 6.16
N LEU A 139 -0.15 3.50 6.28
CA LEU A 139 -1.49 3.97 5.92
C LEU A 139 -1.94 5.15 6.81
N GLU A 140 -1.55 5.17 8.09
CA GLU A 140 -1.90 6.25 9.02
C GLU A 140 -1.37 7.60 8.54
N TYR A 141 -0.13 7.60 8.05
CA TYR A 141 0.47 8.81 7.52
C TYR A 141 -0.22 9.31 6.25
N PHE A 142 -0.57 8.39 5.33
CA PHE A 142 -1.33 8.72 4.13
C PHE A 142 -2.68 9.35 4.44
N THR A 143 -3.37 8.84 5.47
CA THR A 143 -4.64 9.37 5.92
C THR A 143 -4.52 10.83 6.35
N LYS A 144 -3.50 11.14 7.14
CA LYS A 144 -3.28 12.51 7.63
C LYS A 144 -3.03 13.50 6.49
N ILE A 145 -2.22 13.13 5.50
CA ILE A 145 -1.86 14.01 4.39
C ILE A 145 -3.04 14.29 3.48
N ASN A 146 -3.73 13.24 3.05
CA ASN A 146 -4.75 13.40 2.01
C ASN A 146 -6.08 13.90 2.56
N PHE A 147 -6.29 13.78 3.88
CA PHE A 147 -7.63 13.91 4.43
C PHE A 147 -7.80 15.03 5.46
N ILE A 148 -6.73 15.44 6.11
CA ILE A 148 -6.81 16.55 7.07
C ILE A 148 -6.53 17.90 6.39
N GLY A 149 -6.06 17.87 5.12
CA GLY A 149 -5.76 19.10 4.36
C GLY A 149 -4.56 19.87 4.90
N GLU A 150 -3.80 19.28 5.79
CA GLU A 150 -2.53 19.84 6.23
C GLU A 150 -1.47 19.55 5.18
N GLU A 151 -0.76 20.57 4.73
CA GLU A 151 0.44 20.35 3.92
C GLU A 151 1.42 19.52 4.75
N PRO A 152 1.84 18.34 4.25
CA PRO A 152 2.70 17.48 5.03
C PRO A 152 4.05 18.16 5.25
N ASP A 153 4.45 18.29 6.51
CA ASP A 153 5.80 18.68 6.81
C ASP A 153 6.78 17.58 6.33
N PRO A 154 7.64 17.87 5.35
CA PRO A 154 8.60 16.88 4.85
C PRO A 154 9.49 16.29 5.94
N TYR A 155 9.79 17.05 6.97
CA TYR A 155 10.62 16.60 8.08
C TYR A 155 9.87 15.62 8.99
N GLU A 156 8.58 15.84 9.21
CA GLU A 156 7.74 14.91 9.97
C GLU A 156 7.60 13.57 9.22
N LEU A 157 7.42 13.62 7.90
CA LEU A 157 7.39 12.42 7.05
C LEU A 157 8.68 11.62 7.21
N VAL A 158 9.82 12.27 7.00
CA VAL A 158 11.12 11.61 7.11
C VAL A 158 11.32 11.02 8.50
N ALA A 159 10.99 11.78 9.57
CA ALA A 159 11.11 11.31 10.94
C ALA A 159 10.27 10.05 11.21
N LYS A 160 9.04 9.99 10.69
CA LYS A 160 8.17 8.79 10.82
C LYS A 160 8.65 7.59 10.00
N CYS A 161 9.37 7.85 8.91
CA CYS A 161 9.96 6.80 8.10
C CYS A 161 11.26 6.25 8.67
N ILE A 162 11.85 6.89 9.70
CA ILE A 162 13.03 6.36 10.37
C ILE A 162 12.59 5.23 11.31
N LYS A 163 13.16 4.05 11.09
CA LYS A 163 13.06 2.95 12.03
C LYS A 163 14.12 3.16 13.11
N LEU A 164 13.69 3.33 14.37
CA LEU A 164 14.62 3.38 15.50
C LEU A 164 15.37 2.06 15.60
N SER A 165 16.48 1.97 14.90
CA SER A 165 17.47 0.92 15.04
C SER A 165 18.58 1.47 15.93
N LEU A 166 18.96 0.71 16.95
CA LEU A 166 20.07 1.02 17.82
C LEU A 166 21.30 1.35 16.96
N ILE A 167 21.79 2.57 17.11
CA ILE A 167 23.04 3.03 16.51
C ILE A 167 24.14 2.07 16.96
N HIS A 168 24.73 1.33 16.04
CA HIS A 168 25.95 0.61 16.31
C HIS A 168 27.07 1.66 16.33
N ILE A 169 27.29 2.26 17.50
CA ILE A 169 28.54 2.95 17.79
C ILE A 169 29.55 1.82 17.94
N SER A 170 30.35 1.58 16.93
CA SER A 170 31.55 0.76 17.08
C SER A 170 32.47 1.51 18.03
N GLU A 171 32.55 1.03 19.28
CA GLU A 171 33.55 1.54 20.24
C GLU A 171 34.92 1.46 19.59
N PRO A 172 35.71 2.55 19.60
CA PRO A 172 37.08 2.48 19.15
C PRO A 172 37.81 1.52 20.08
N THR A 173 38.30 0.42 19.51
CA THR A 173 39.22 -0.50 20.21
C THR A 173 40.40 0.31 20.73
N ARG A 174 40.40 0.59 22.04
CA ARG A 174 41.61 1.12 22.70
C ARG A 174 42.67 0.03 22.64
N HIS A 175 43.62 0.15 21.73
CA HIS A 175 44.86 -0.50 21.85
C HIS A 175 45.60 0.04 23.08
N CYS A 176 45.58 -0.70 24.19
CA CYS A 176 46.57 -0.54 25.24
C CYS A 176 47.89 -1.10 24.76
N THR A 177 48.86 -0.21 24.56
CA THR A 177 50.28 -0.55 24.53
C THR A 177 50.79 -0.63 25.94
#